data_f1d41fc62132c1d89bb32dc23b805043
#
_entry.id   f1d41fc62132c1d89bb32dc23b805043
#
_cell.length_a   1.000
_cell.length_b   1.000
_cell.length_c   1.000
_cell.angle_alpha   90.00
_cell.angle_beta   90.00
_cell.angle_gamma   90.00
#
_symmetry.space_group_name_H-M   'P 1'
#
loop_
_entity.id
_entity.type
_entity.pdbx_description
1 polymer ?
#
loop_
_entity_poly.entity_id
_entity_poly.type
_entity_poly.pdbx_seq_one_letter_code
_entity_poly.pdbx_strand_id
1 'polypeptide(L)'
;INTYPDTHAAIARTAITGGSHVFIEKPLAETVEEAAEIAALAKQHNRKVVVGYILRVHPAWQKFIEVAQTLGKPLVMRMNLNQQSCGKDWATHKALMDSMSPIVDCGVHYVDVMCQMTRSKPIRVSAVQARLSDELKPGMYNYGQLQVSFEDGSVGWYEAGWGPMMSEVAYFVKDVIGPKGCVSIVDREGERSTESSDVDSHTATNSLKVHYQDRDGNDEFTRKDEWIEVMRHVGYTGD
;
A
#
# COMPACT_ATOMS: atom_id res chain seq x y z
N ILE A 1 11.15 -13.13 -10.26
CA ILE A 1 10.05 -13.15 -11.22
C ILE A 1 9.52 -11.74 -11.28
N ASN A 2 9.69 -11.08 -12.42
CA ASN A 2 9.27 -9.70 -12.67
C ASN A 2 8.53 -9.69 -14.02
N THR A 3 7.32 -10.22 -14.01
CA THR A 3 6.46 -10.40 -15.18
C THR A 3 5.06 -9.90 -14.85
N TYR A 4 4.10 -10.07 -15.75
CA TYR A 4 2.70 -9.80 -15.42
C TYR A 4 2.13 -10.87 -14.48
N PRO A 5 1.18 -10.51 -13.61
CA PRO A 5 0.66 -11.37 -12.53
C PRO A 5 0.10 -12.71 -12.99
N ASP A 6 -0.50 -12.78 -14.17
CA ASP A 6 -1.06 -13.99 -14.79
C ASP A 6 -0.02 -15.11 -15.01
N THR A 7 1.26 -14.74 -15.09
CA THR A 7 2.36 -15.70 -15.29
C THR A 7 3.07 -16.09 -13.99
N HIS A 8 2.83 -15.36 -12.89
CA HIS A 8 3.56 -15.51 -11.63
C HIS A 8 3.49 -16.93 -11.08
N ALA A 9 2.29 -17.50 -10.98
CA ALA A 9 2.10 -18.82 -10.39
C ALA A 9 2.81 -19.93 -11.17
N ALA A 10 2.71 -19.92 -12.51
CA ALA A 10 3.33 -20.92 -13.36
C ALA A 10 4.87 -20.89 -13.28
N ILE A 11 5.45 -19.70 -13.31
CA ILE A 11 6.90 -19.51 -13.23
C ILE A 11 7.41 -19.89 -11.82
N ALA A 12 6.67 -19.48 -10.77
CA ALA A 12 7.04 -19.83 -9.39
C ALA A 12 7.04 -21.33 -9.15
N ARG A 13 6.03 -22.06 -9.62
CA ARG A 13 5.98 -23.53 -9.55
C ARG A 13 7.22 -24.15 -10.18
N THR A 14 7.55 -23.74 -11.41
CA THR A 14 8.71 -24.26 -12.14
C THR A 14 10.01 -23.99 -11.40
N ALA A 15 10.21 -22.77 -10.91
CA ALA A 15 11.42 -22.39 -10.20
C ALA A 15 11.58 -23.14 -8.87
N ILE A 16 10.51 -23.25 -8.08
CA ILE A 16 10.52 -23.93 -6.77
C ILE A 16 10.79 -25.44 -6.94
N THR A 17 10.10 -26.09 -7.88
CA THR A 17 10.30 -27.52 -8.14
C THR A 17 11.68 -27.81 -8.74
N GLY A 18 12.21 -26.86 -9.53
CA GLY A 18 13.59 -26.88 -10.01
C GLY A 18 14.65 -26.61 -8.95
N GLY A 19 14.26 -26.34 -7.69
CA GLY A 19 15.17 -26.21 -6.56
C GLY A 19 15.63 -24.78 -6.27
N SER A 20 15.03 -23.75 -6.90
CA SER A 20 15.40 -22.35 -6.70
C SER A 20 14.62 -21.68 -5.57
N HIS A 21 15.27 -20.75 -4.86
CA HIS A 21 14.56 -19.72 -4.10
C HIS A 21 13.96 -18.68 -5.07
N VAL A 22 12.87 -18.05 -4.69
CA VAL A 22 12.14 -17.13 -5.58
C VAL A 22 11.98 -15.76 -4.93
N PHE A 23 12.36 -14.71 -5.64
CA PHE A 23 11.83 -13.38 -5.45
C PHE A 23 10.78 -13.13 -6.53
N ILE A 24 9.60 -12.66 -6.15
CA ILE A 24 8.47 -12.47 -7.05
C ILE A 24 7.82 -11.11 -6.80
N GLU A 25 7.50 -10.39 -7.87
CA GLU A 25 6.75 -9.15 -7.78
C GLU A 25 5.32 -9.37 -7.24
N LYS A 26 4.76 -8.31 -6.71
CA LYS A 26 3.36 -8.31 -6.24
C LYS A 26 2.37 -8.24 -7.42
N PRO A 27 1.17 -8.78 -7.26
CA PRO A 27 0.75 -9.74 -6.23
C PRO A 27 1.42 -11.10 -6.42
N LEU A 28 1.50 -11.91 -5.36
CA LEU A 28 2.11 -13.24 -5.45
C LEU A 28 1.48 -14.12 -6.54
N ALA A 29 0.17 -14.04 -6.69
CA ALA A 29 -0.64 -14.70 -7.70
C ALA A 29 -1.95 -13.95 -7.91
N GLU A 30 -2.73 -14.30 -8.93
CA GLU A 30 -4.04 -13.69 -9.21
C GLU A 30 -5.13 -14.20 -8.25
N THR A 31 -4.99 -15.41 -7.71
CA THR A 31 -5.98 -16.03 -6.82
C THR A 31 -5.38 -16.44 -5.48
N VAL A 32 -6.23 -16.54 -4.47
CA VAL A 32 -5.84 -17.01 -3.12
C VAL A 32 -5.39 -18.45 -3.16
N GLU A 33 -6.03 -19.28 -3.98
CA GLU A 33 -5.72 -20.69 -4.17
C GLU A 33 -4.31 -20.89 -4.72
N GLU A 34 -3.94 -20.14 -5.75
CA GLU A 34 -2.59 -20.17 -6.33
C GLU A 34 -1.53 -19.67 -5.34
N ALA A 35 -1.83 -18.59 -4.61
CA ALA A 35 -0.92 -18.07 -3.59
C ALA A 35 -0.69 -19.09 -2.48
N ALA A 36 -1.74 -19.78 -2.03
CA ALA A 36 -1.66 -20.85 -1.04
C ALA A 36 -0.87 -22.05 -1.56
N GLU A 37 -1.06 -22.44 -2.82
CA GLU A 37 -0.31 -23.50 -3.47
C GLU A 37 1.19 -23.18 -3.54
N ILE A 38 1.55 -21.96 -3.97
CA ILE A 38 2.97 -21.52 -4.02
C ILE A 38 3.60 -21.59 -2.63
N ALA A 39 2.89 -21.13 -1.60
CA ALA A 39 3.39 -21.16 -0.22
C ALA A 39 3.59 -22.61 0.28
N ALA A 40 2.66 -23.51 -0.03
CA ALA A 40 2.76 -24.93 0.32
C ALA A 40 3.92 -25.61 -0.42
N LEU A 41 4.06 -25.33 -1.72
CA LEU A 41 5.13 -25.88 -2.57
C LEU A 41 6.51 -25.42 -2.09
N ALA A 42 6.64 -24.15 -1.75
CA ALA A 42 7.87 -23.60 -1.20
C ALA A 42 8.29 -24.33 0.09
N LYS A 43 7.33 -24.57 0.98
CA LYS A 43 7.54 -25.32 2.22
C LYS A 43 7.95 -26.78 1.92
N GLN A 44 7.25 -27.45 1.03
CA GLN A 44 7.51 -28.84 0.63
C GLN A 44 8.93 -29.02 0.07
N HIS A 45 9.36 -28.10 -0.77
CA HIS A 45 10.69 -28.13 -1.40
C HIS A 45 11.79 -27.47 -0.55
N ASN A 46 11.47 -26.98 0.65
CA ASN A 46 12.40 -26.21 1.50
C ASN A 46 13.02 -25.04 0.74
N ARG A 47 12.20 -24.27 0.04
CA ARG A 47 12.59 -23.05 -0.70
C ARG A 47 11.99 -21.81 -0.07
N LYS A 48 12.69 -20.69 -0.19
CA LYS A 48 12.21 -19.37 0.24
C LYS A 48 11.51 -18.69 -0.93
N VAL A 49 10.35 -18.10 -0.64
CA VAL A 49 9.65 -17.20 -1.54
C VAL A 49 9.54 -15.84 -0.85
N VAL A 50 10.00 -14.81 -1.53
CA VAL A 50 9.90 -13.42 -1.07
C VAL A 50 9.05 -12.66 -2.08
N VAL A 51 8.03 -11.97 -1.60
CA VAL A 51 7.15 -11.13 -2.43
C VAL A 51 7.60 -9.69 -2.35
N GLY A 52 7.55 -8.97 -3.47
CA GLY A 52 7.99 -7.58 -3.63
C GLY A 52 7.13 -6.55 -2.88
N TYR A 53 6.87 -6.74 -1.59
CA TYR A 53 6.21 -5.74 -0.74
C TYR A 53 7.20 -4.64 -0.35
N ILE A 54 7.49 -3.73 -1.28
CA ILE A 54 8.53 -2.71 -1.16
C ILE A 54 8.37 -1.81 0.07
N LEU A 55 7.14 -1.51 0.50
CA LEU A 55 6.89 -0.67 1.68
C LEU A 55 7.38 -1.30 2.98
N ARG A 56 7.58 -2.62 3.03
CA ARG A 56 8.16 -3.31 4.19
C ARG A 56 9.63 -2.96 4.42
N VAL A 57 10.34 -2.60 3.36
CA VAL A 57 11.79 -2.32 3.40
C VAL A 57 12.12 -0.86 3.16
N HIS A 58 11.15 -0.05 2.76
CA HIS A 58 11.33 1.38 2.56
C HIS A 58 11.51 2.09 3.91
N PRO A 59 12.63 2.80 4.17
CA PRO A 59 12.94 3.34 5.50
C PRO A 59 11.87 4.24 6.10
N ALA A 60 11.27 5.11 5.29
CA ALA A 60 10.21 6.01 5.74
C ALA A 60 8.94 5.25 6.15
N TRP A 61 8.57 4.21 5.40
CA TRP A 61 7.42 3.38 5.73
C TRP A 61 7.69 2.49 6.94
N GLN A 62 8.91 1.99 7.12
CA GLN A 62 9.30 1.30 8.35
C GLN A 62 9.13 2.22 9.56
N LYS A 63 9.59 3.47 9.45
CA LYS A 63 9.42 4.45 10.53
C LYS A 63 7.96 4.81 10.78
N PHE A 64 7.15 4.95 9.73
CA PHE A 64 5.72 5.17 9.83
C PHE A 64 5.00 4.03 10.56
N ILE A 65 5.32 2.78 10.21
CA ILE A 65 4.80 1.58 10.88
C ILE A 65 5.24 1.53 12.35
N GLU A 66 6.52 1.80 12.64
CA GLU A 66 7.07 1.83 13.99
C GLU A 66 6.32 2.83 14.88
N VAL A 67 6.17 4.08 14.40
CA VAL A 67 5.44 5.12 15.14
C VAL A 67 3.97 4.74 15.33
N ALA A 68 3.30 4.25 14.29
CA ALA A 68 1.91 3.81 14.38
C ALA A 68 1.70 2.76 15.48
N GLN A 69 2.64 1.81 15.64
CA GLN A 69 2.58 0.79 16.70
C GLN A 69 2.67 1.36 18.13
N THR A 70 3.17 2.58 18.31
CA THR A 70 3.26 3.25 19.62
C THR A 70 1.96 3.96 20.04
N LEU A 71 1.04 4.20 19.10
CA LEU A 71 -0.18 4.98 19.29
C LEU A 71 -1.26 4.27 20.12
N GLY A 72 -1.00 3.03 20.53
CA GLY A 72 -1.99 2.20 21.23
C GLY A 72 -2.95 1.49 20.30
N LYS A 73 -4.02 0.91 20.84
CA LYS A 73 -5.04 0.14 20.12
C LYS A 73 -6.43 0.55 20.58
N PRO A 74 -7.46 0.52 19.73
CA PRO A 74 -7.41 0.20 18.30
C PRO A 74 -6.79 1.32 17.47
N LEU A 75 -6.36 0.99 16.23
CA LEU A 75 -5.89 1.96 15.25
C LEU A 75 -6.98 2.26 14.21
N VAL A 76 -7.04 3.51 13.74
CA VAL A 76 -7.77 3.90 12.53
C VAL A 76 -6.72 4.27 11.48
N MET A 77 -6.69 3.54 10.37
CA MET A 77 -5.70 3.71 9.31
C MET A 77 -6.39 4.20 8.03
N ARG A 78 -5.97 5.35 7.51
CA ARG A 78 -6.53 5.96 6.31
C ARG A 78 -5.45 6.12 5.26
N MET A 79 -5.64 5.50 4.10
CA MET A 79 -4.64 5.50 3.04
C MET A 79 -5.31 5.57 1.67
N ASN A 80 -4.70 6.26 0.73
CA ASN A 80 -5.13 6.27 -0.65
C ASN A 80 -3.97 6.30 -1.64
N LEU A 81 -4.31 5.97 -2.88
CA LEU A 81 -3.43 6.14 -4.03
C LEU A 81 -4.27 6.41 -5.28
N ASN A 82 -4.61 7.67 -5.49
CA ASN A 82 -5.30 8.13 -6.69
C ASN A 82 -4.26 8.67 -7.68
N GLN A 83 -4.18 8.06 -8.87
CA GLN A 83 -3.20 8.40 -9.90
C GLN A 83 -3.91 9.04 -11.10
N GLN A 84 -3.64 10.32 -11.32
CA GLN A 84 -4.00 10.94 -12.58
C GLN A 84 -3.09 10.39 -13.67
N SER A 85 -3.66 9.97 -14.77
CA SER A 85 -2.90 9.43 -15.90
C SER A 85 -3.54 9.77 -17.23
N CYS A 86 -2.73 10.09 -18.20
CA CYS A 86 -3.14 10.36 -19.58
C CYS A 86 -2.14 9.76 -20.59
N GLY A 87 -2.46 9.75 -21.86
CA GLY A 87 -1.57 9.30 -22.91
C GLY A 87 -1.04 7.88 -22.68
N LYS A 88 0.29 7.73 -22.63
CA LYS A 88 0.97 6.44 -22.48
C LYS A 88 0.67 5.81 -21.11
N ASP A 89 0.65 6.59 -20.04
CA ASP A 89 0.40 6.09 -18.69
C ASP A 89 -1.04 5.57 -18.55
N TRP A 90 -1.99 6.30 -19.15
CA TRP A 90 -3.38 5.82 -19.20
C TRP A 90 -3.51 4.53 -20.03
N ALA A 91 -2.78 4.40 -21.13
CA ALA A 91 -2.74 3.16 -21.90
C ALA A 91 -2.18 1.99 -21.07
N THR A 92 -1.13 2.22 -20.28
CA THR A 92 -0.56 1.23 -19.36
C THR A 92 -1.56 0.83 -18.26
N HIS A 93 -2.21 1.80 -17.61
CA HIS A 93 -3.24 1.53 -16.60
C HIS A 93 -4.41 0.73 -17.17
N LYS A 94 -4.88 1.06 -18.38
CA LYS A 94 -5.93 0.27 -19.04
C LYS A 94 -5.51 -1.17 -19.28
N ALA A 95 -4.28 -1.39 -19.73
CA ALA A 95 -3.75 -2.75 -19.95
C ALA A 95 -3.65 -3.54 -18.64
N LEU A 96 -3.23 -2.92 -17.54
CA LEU A 96 -3.23 -3.55 -16.22
C LEU A 96 -4.65 -3.88 -15.76
N MET A 97 -5.59 -2.99 -15.99
CA MET A 97 -7.01 -3.20 -15.62
C MET A 97 -7.72 -4.25 -16.49
N ASP A 98 -7.07 -4.83 -17.47
CA ASP A 98 -7.59 -6.00 -18.17
C ASP A 98 -7.69 -7.25 -17.28
N SER A 99 -6.87 -7.34 -16.24
CA SER A 99 -6.84 -8.44 -15.27
C SER A 99 -7.00 -7.99 -13.81
N MET A 100 -6.66 -6.75 -13.47
CA MET A 100 -6.49 -6.33 -12.08
C MET A 100 -6.95 -4.88 -11.87
N SER A 101 -7.71 -4.65 -10.80
CA SER A 101 -8.14 -3.30 -10.44
C SER A 101 -7.06 -2.50 -9.68
N PRO A 102 -7.16 -1.15 -9.63
CA PRO A 102 -6.28 -0.33 -8.81
C PRO A 102 -6.26 -0.74 -7.33
N ILE A 103 -7.40 -1.23 -6.81
CA ILE A 103 -7.51 -1.72 -5.43
C ILE A 103 -6.65 -2.96 -5.21
N VAL A 104 -6.55 -3.85 -6.17
CA VAL A 104 -5.72 -5.05 -6.04
C VAL A 104 -4.26 -4.73 -6.31
N ASP A 105 -3.97 -4.05 -7.42
CA ASP A 105 -2.58 -3.78 -7.83
C ASP A 105 -1.78 -2.98 -6.79
N CYS A 106 -2.34 -1.88 -6.32
CA CYS A 106 -1.69 -1.02 -5.32
C CYS A 106 -2.10 -1.37 -3.89
N GLY A 107 -3.36 -1.79 -3.68
CA GLY A 107 -3.92 -2.05 -2.36
C GLY A 107 -3.24 -3.17 -1.60
N VAL A 108 -2.62 -4.14 -2.28
CA VAL A 108 -1.83 -5.20 -1.62
C VAL A 108 -0.74 -4.63 -0.72
N HIS A 109 -0.08 -3.53 -1.12
CA HIS A 109 0.92 -2.86 -0.31
C HIS A 109 0.32 -2.23 0.94
N TYR A 110 -0.81 -1.56 0.81
CA TYR A 110 -1.44 -0.81 1.91
C TYR A 110 -2.13 -1.73 2.91
N VAL A 111 -2.78 -2.79 2.44
CA VAL A 111 -3.34 -3.82 3.33
C VAL A 111 -2.22 -4.53 4.09
N ASP A 112 -1.10 -4.81 3.43
CA ASP A 112 0.08 -5.36 4.08
C ASP A 112 0.61 -4.43 5.19
N VAL A 113 0.75 -3.13 4.90
CA VAL A 113 1.16 -2.12 5.89
C VAL A 113 0.19 -2.07 7.08
N MET A 114 -1.12 -2.11 6.84
CA MET A 114 -2.13 -2.17 7.91
C MET A 114 -1.92 -3.40 8.79
N CYS A 115 -1.63 -4.56 8.19
CA CYS A 115 -1.29 -5.78 8.93
C CYS A 115 0.00 -5.63 9.75
N GLN A 116 1.02 -4.95 9.21
CA GLN A 116 2.26 -4.66 9.93
C GLN A 116 2.03 -3.71 11.14
N MET A 117 1.22 -2.67 10.96
CA MET A 117 0.89 -1.70 12.02
C MET A 117 0.08 -2.33 13.14
N THR A 118 -0.95 -3.09 12.79
CA THR A 118 -1.84 -3.71 13.77
C THR A 118 -1.24 -4.94 14.41
N ARG A 119 -0.45 -5.73 13.69
CA ARG A 119 -0.04 -7.09 14.07
C ARG A 119 -1.23 -7.94 14.51
N SER A 120 -2.38 -7.68 13.92
CA SER A 120 -3.67 -8.31 14.21
C SER A 120 -4.22 -8.92 12.94
N LYS A 121 -5.09 -9.92 13.09
CA LYS A 121 -5.67 -10.62 11.96
C LYS A 121 -6.83 -9.80 11.38
N PRO A 122 -6.88 -9.58 10.04
CA PRO A 122 -8.05 -9.04 9.40
C PRO A 122 -9.21 -10.06 9.46
N ILE A 123 -10.41 -9.61 9.85
CA ILE A 123 -11.58 -10.47 10.06
C ILE A 123 -12.76 -10.12 9.17
N ARG A 124 -12.76 -8.90 8.60
CA ARG A 124 -13.85 -8.45 7.74
C ARG A 124 -13.34 -7.46 6.70
N VAL A 125 -13.83 -7.60 5.47
CA VAL A 125 -13.61 -6.65 4.38
C VAL A 125 -14.95 -6.23 3.79
N SER A 126 -15.08 -4.93 3.47
CA SER A 126 -16.17 -4.38 2.68
C SER A 126 -15.57 -3.49 1.60
N ALA A 127 -16.11 -3.52 0.39
CA ALA A 127 -15.58 -2.74 -0.72
C ALA A 127 -16.70 -2.19 -1.61
N VAL A 128 -16.41 -1.06 -2.24
CA VAL A 128 -17.22 -0.44 -3.30
C VAL A 128 -16.35 -0.11 -4.49
N GLN A 129 -16.94 -0.03 -5.67
CA GLN A 129 -16.23 0.24 -6.91
C GLN A 129 -17.04 1.10 -7.86
N ALA A 130 -16.36 1.81 -8.75
CA ALA A 130 -16.98 2.58 -9.81
C ALA A 130 -16.19 2.46 -11.12
N ARG A 131 -16.91 2.36 -12.22
CA ARG A 131 -16.36 2.47 -13.56
C ARG A 131 -16.57 3.90 -14.05
N LEU A 132 -15.49 4.67 -14.16
CA LEU A 132 -15.51 6.09 -14.51
C LEU A 132 -15.08 6.35 -15.97
N SER A 133 -14.83 5.30 -16.75
CA SER A 133 -14.44 5.42 -18.16
C SER A 133 -15.04 4.30 -18.99
N ASP A 134 -15.57 4.67 -20.15
CA ASP A 134 -16.08 3.71 -21.15
C ASP A 134 -14.96 3.00 -21.95
N GLU A 135 -13.72 3.46 -21.82
CA GLU A 135 -12.54 2.84 -22.44
C GLU A 135 -12.13 1.51 -21.78
N LEU A 136 -12.70 1.20 -20.60
CA LEU A 136 -12.40 -0.05 -19.89
C LEU A 136 -13.24 -1.19 -20.42
N LYS A 137 -12.74 -2.42 -20.32
CA LYS A 137 -13.52 -3.62 -20.59
C LYS A 137 -14.77 -3.69 -19.72
N PRO A 138 -15.88 -4.27 -20.22
CA PRO A 138 -17.06 -4.52 -19.40
C PRO A 138 -16.71 -5.32 -18.13
N GLY A 139 -17.24 -4.89 -16.99
CA GLY A 139 -16.98 -5.52 -15.70
C GLY A 139 -15.73 -5.04 -14.97
N MET A 140 -14.87 -4.28 -15.65
CA MET A 140 -13.70 -3.66 -15.01
C MET A 140 -14.05 -2.26 -14.47
N TYR A 141 -13.30 -1.82 -13.47
CA TYR A 141 -13.47 -0.52 -12.82
C TYR A 141 -12.12 0.12 -12.53
N ASN A 142 -12.09 1.45 -12.57
CA ASN A 142 -10.89 2.24 -12.35
C ASN A 142 -10.91 3.07 -11.05
N TYR A 143 -11.92 2.89 -10.23
CA TYR A 143 -12.02 3.45 -8.88
C TYR A 143 -12.53 2.37 -7.92
N GLY A 144 -11.98 2.36 -6.73
CA GLY A 144 -12.48 1.51 -5.65
C GLY A 144 -12.06 2.01 -4.28
N GLN A 145 -12.82 1.57 -3.27
CA GLN A 145 -12.51 1.77 -1.87
C GLN A 145 -12.77 0.47 -1.12
N LEU A 146 -11.90 0.12 -0.20
CA LEU A 146 -12.11 -0.99 0.71
C LEU A 146 -11.98 -0.55 2.16
N GLN A 147 -12.69 -1.26 3.03
CA GLN A 147 -12.57 -1.14 4.49
C GLN A 147 -12.21 -2.51 5.07
N VAL A 148 -11.26 -2.52 6.00
CA VAL A 148 -10.79 -3.72 6.69
C VAL A 148 -11.00 -3.55 8.19
N SER A 149 -11.57 -4.54 8.85
CA SER A 149 -11.65 -4.61 10.31
C SER A 149 -10.74 -5.74 10.82
N PHE A 150 -10.10 -5.51 11.95
CA PHE A 150 -9.13 -6.41 12.57
C PHE A 150 -9.64 -6.93 13.92
N GLU A 151 -9.13 -8.08 14.37
CA GLU A 151 -9.51 -8.72 15.65
C GLU A 151 -9.31 -7.81 16.88
N ASP A 152 -8.31 -6.92 16.85
CA ASP A 152 -8.01 -5.97 17.93
C ASP A 152 -8.92 -4.72 17.94
N GLY A 153 -9.94 -4.69 17.10
CA GLY A 153 -10.85 -3.56 16.93
C GLY A 153 -10.33 -2.46 15.99
N SER A 154 -9.10 -2.59 15.49
CA SER A 154 -8.56 -1.65 14.51
C SER A 154 -9.34 -1.70 13.19
N VAL A 155 -9.41 -0.56 12.53
CA VAL A 155 -10.06 -0.42 11.21
C VAL A 155 -9.16 0.34 10.25
N GLY A 156 -9.19 -0.06 9.00
CA GLY A 156 -8.49 0.64 7.94
C GLY A 156 -9.36 0.84 6.72
N TRP A 157 -9.13 1.92 5.99
CA TRP A 157 -9.64 2.04 4.64
C TRP A 157 -8.53 2.38 3.65
N TYR A 158 -8.71 1.90 2.45
CA TYR A 158 -7.85 2.19 1.32
C TYR A 158 -8.69 2.56 0.10
N GLU A 159 -8.28 3.59 -0.60
CA GLU A 159 -8.91 4.08 -1.82
C GLU A 159 -7.88 4.13 -2.94
N ALA A 160 -8.28 3.69 -4.13
CA ALA A 160 -7.47 3.82 -5.33
C ALA A 160 -8.31 4.17 -6.55
N GLY A 161 -7.76 5.04 -7.39
CA GLY A 161 -8.36 5.41 -8.65
C GLY A 161 -7.29 5.72 -9.69
N TRP A 162 -7.52 5.27 -10.93
CA TRP A 162 -6.64 5.52 -12.07
C TRP A 162 -7.40 6.18 -13.21
N GLY A 163 -6.78 7.18 -13.80
CA GLY A 163 -7.29 7.75 -15.04
C GLY A 163 -7.19 9.26 -15.16
N PRO A 164 -7.56 9.80 -16.33
CA PRO A 164 -7.49 11.24 -16.59
C PRO A 164 -8.49 12.08 -15.76
N MET A 165 -9.47 11.43 -15.13
CA MET A 165 -10.46 12.08 -14.26
C MET A 165 -10.01 12.20 -12.81
N MET A 166 -8.88 11.60 -12.40
CA MET A 166 -8.37 11.70 -11.03
C MET A 166 -7.79 13.07 -10.75
N SER A 167 -7.97 13.54 -9.51
CA SER A 167 -7.42 14.83 -9.06
C SER A 167 -6.03 14.64 -8.47
N GLU A 168 -5.08 15.44 -8.95
CA GLU A 168 -3.73 15.51 -8.37
C GLU A 168 -3.74 15.92 -6.89
N VAL A 169 -4.71 16.72 -6.48
CA VAL A 169 -4.78 17.25 -5.09
C VAL A 169 -5.25 16.20 -4.09
N ALA A 170 -6.04 15.22 -4.54
CA ALA A 170 -6.69 14.24 -3.68
C ALA A 170 -5.90 12.90 -3.58
N TYR A 171 -4.70 12.83 -4.15
CA TYR A 171 -4.01 11.55 -4.25
C TYR A 171 -3.25 11.13 -2.99
N PHE A 172 -3.19 11.99 -1.97
CA PHE A 172 -2.26 11.76 -0.85
C PHE A 172 -2.93 11.85 0.53
N VAL A 173 -3.43 10.73 1.02
CA VAL A 173 -3.83 10.56 2.42
C VAL A 173 -3.15 9.32 2.95
N LYS A 174 -2.27 9.49 3.94
CA LYS A 174 -1.59 8.39 4.64
C LYS A 174 -1.44 8.78 6.10
N ASP A 175 -2.43 8.41 6.90
CA ASP A 175 -2.41 8.68 8.33
C ASP A 175 -2.94 7.52 9.17
N VAL A 176 -2.52 7.50 10.41
CA VAL A 176 -2.91 6.53 11.42
C VAL A 176 -3.23 7.24 12.72
N ILE A 177 -4.40 6.95 13.26
CA ILE A 177 -4.90 7.50 14.50
C ILE A 177 -5.00 6.36 15.52
N GLY A 178 -4.53 6.58 16.72
CA GLY A 178 -4.68 5.68 17.85
C GLY A 178 -5.05 6.42 19.13
N PRO A 179 -5.30 5.72 20.22
CA PRO A 179 -5.68 6.34 21.50
C PRO A 179 -4.66 7.34 22.05
N LYS A 180 -3.39 7.24 21.66
CA LYS A 180 -2.30 8.10 22.15
C LYS A 180 -1.94 9.24 21.22
N GLY A 181 -2.60 9.39 20.08
CA GLY A 181 -2.32 10.42 19.08
C GLY A 181 -2.44 9.94 17.65
N CYS A 182 -1.78 10.62 16.73
CA CYS A 182 -1.76 10.22 15.34
C CYS A 182 -0.39 10.45 14.68
N VAL A 183 -0.16 9.74 13.59
CA VAL A 183 0.99 9.94 12.70
C VAL A 183 0.51 10.05 11.26
N SER A 184 1.05 11.03 10.54
CA SER A 184 0.70 11.27 9.14
C SER A 184 1.98 11.40 8.32
N ILE A 185 1.95 10.84 7.10
CA ILE A 185 2.91 11.20 6.07
C ILE A 185 2.45 12.55 5.51
N VAL A 186 3.30 13.55 5.55
CA VAL A 186 2.99 14.90 5.06
C VAL A 186 4.18 15.46 4.30
N ASP A 187 3.89 16.13 3.20
CA ASP A 187 4.89 16.91 2.49
C ASP A 187 4.98 18.29 3.13
N ARG A 188 6.20 18.77 3.35
CA ARG A 188 6.42 20.17 3.67
C ARG A 188 6.17 21.01 2.42
N GLU A 189 5.71 22.25 2.61
CA GLU A 189 5.47 23.18 1.51
C GLU A 189 6.70 23.25 0.57
N GLY A 190 6.48 23.03 -0.72
CA GLY A 190 7.49 23.09 -1.77
C GLY A 190 8.20 21.76 -2.12
N GLU A 191 7.88 20.64 -1.46
CA GLU A 191 8.53 19.33 -1.70
C GLU A 191 7.68 18.35 -2.53
N ARG A 192 6.50 18.72 -2.99
CA ARG A 192 5.63 17.81 -3.76
C ARG A 192 6.21 17.53 -5.13
N SER A 193 6.34 16.24 -5.46
CA SER A 193 6.37 15.80 -6.85
C SER A 193 5.06 16.20 -7.51
N THR A 194 5.13 16.79 -8.69
CA THR A 194 3.97 17.24 -9.45
C THR A 194 3.34 16.12 -10.28
N GLU A 195 3.94 14.93 -10.31
CA GLU A 195 3.50 13.83 -11.15
C GLU A 195 2.99 12.66 -10.31
N SER A 196 1.66 12.50 -10.25
CA SER A 196 1.02 11.41 -9.51
C SER A 196 1.17 10.04 -10.18
N SER A 197 1.62 9.97 -11.42
CA SER A 197 1.90 8.73 -12.15
C SER A 197 3.26 8.12 -11.81
N ASP A 198 4.17 8.88 -11.19
CA ASP A 198 5.49 8.39 -10.81
C ASP A 198 5.41 7.47 -9.58
N VAL A 199 5.96 6.26 -9.69
CA VAL A 199 6.04 5.27 -8.60
C VAL A 199 6.79 5.85 -7.40
N ASP A 200 7.84 6.60 -7.62
CA ASP A 200 8.62 7.22 -6.55
C ASP A 200 7.83 8.28 -5.79
N SER A 201 6.88 8.97 -6.44
CA SER A 201 6.03 9.95 -5.78
C SER A 201 5.10 9.32 -4.72
N HIS A 202 4.76 8.04 -4.85
CA HIS A 202 3.89 7.31 -3.94
C HIS A 202 4.61 6.77 -2.71
N THR A 203 5.89 6.48 -2.86
CA THR A 203 6.76 6.00 -1.78
C THR A 203 7.54 7.14 -1.14
N ALA A 204 7.74 8.24 -1.87
CA ALA A 204 8.42 9.42 -1.39
C ALA A 204 7.74 9.96 -0.13
N THR A 205 8.49 9.96 0.95
CA THR A 205 8.05 10.45 2.24
C THR A 205 9.26 11.11 2.87
N ASN A 206 9.22 12.43 2.94
CA ASN A 206 10.32 13.19 3.49
C ASN A 206 10.15 13.42 4.99
N SER A 207 8.91 13.46 5.47
CA SER A 207 8.63 13.75 6.86
C SER A 207 7.37 13.05 7.35
N LEU A 208 7.41 12.64 8.61
CA LEU A 208 6.25 12.24 9.37
C LEU A 208 5.90 13.34 10.35
N LYS A 209 4.62 13.65 10.48
CA LYS A 209 4.11 14.52 11.51
C LYS A 209 3.40 13.64 12.55
N VAL A 210 3.82 13.78 13.83
CA VAL A 210 3.26 13.04 14.96
C VAL A 210 2.57 14.01 15.89
N HIS A 211 1.33 13.72 16.23
CA HIS A 211 0.58 14.42 17.24
C HIS A 211 0.37 13.50 18.44
N TYR A 212 0.52 14.03 19.67
CA TYR A 212 0.33 13.31 20.92
C TYR A 212 -0.89 13.85 21.66
N GLN A 213 -1.69 12.95 22.21
CA GLN A 213 -2.91 13.33 22.94
C GLN A 213 -2.67 13.67 24.42
N ASP A 214 -1.40 13.68 24.87
CA ASP A 214 -1.07 13.94 26.28
C ASP A 214 -1.54 15.33 26.71
N ARG A 215 -2.32 15.38 27.79
CA ARG A 215 -2.93 16.60 28.32
C ARG A 215 -2.58 16.81 29.79
N ASP A 216 -2.57 18.06 30.23
CA ASP A 216 -2.38 18.44 31.61
C ASP A 216 -3.72 18.45 32.41
N GLY A 217 -3.66 18.90 33.65
CA GLY A 217 -4.84 19.01 34.52
C GLY A 217 -5.86 20.10 34.09
N ASN A 218 -5.51 20.95 33.11
CA ASN A 218 -6.38 21.97 32.54
C ASN A 218 -6.94 21.54 31.17
N ASP A 219 -6.70 20.29 30.77
CA ASP A 219 -7.12 19.72 29.49
C ASP A 219 -6.37 20.31 28.26
N GLU A 220 -5.18 20.90 28.48
CA GLU A 220 -4.34 21.47 27.44
C GLU A 220 -3.26 20.46 27.02
N PHE A 221 -2.92 20.43 25.71
CA PHE A 221 -1.86 19.55 25.22
C PHE A 221 -0.51 19.88 25.82
N THR A 222 0.14 18.89 26.40
CA THR A 222 1.47 19.02 27.04
C THR A 222 2.63 18.89 26.07
N ARG A 223 2.39 18.31 24.88
CA ARG A 223 3.39 18.11 23.84
C ARG A 223 2.98 18.81 22.55
N LYS A 224 3.94 19.46 21.91
CA LYS A 224 3.77 19.97 20.54
C LYS A 224 3.89 18.82 19.53
N ASP A 225 3.31 19.02 18.37
CA ASP A 225 3.50 18.12 17.24
C ASP A 225 5.01 17.97 16.92
N GLU A 226 5.41 16.74 16.67
CA GLU A 226 6.79 16.39 16.34
C GLU A 226 6.90 16.10 14.84
N TRP A 227 7.97 16.62 14.24
CA TRP A 227 8.34 16.29 12.88
C TRP A 227 9.51 15.31 12.90
N ILE A 228 9.32 14.14 12.29
CA ILE A 228 10.36 13.14 12.14
C ILE A 228 10.82 13.19 10.69
N GLU A 229 12.07 13.59 10.47
CA GLU A 229 12.68 13.51 9.16
C GLU A 229 13.09 12.07 8.87
N VAL A 230 12.72 11.59 7.71
CA VAL A 230 13.08 10.26 7.23
C VAL A 230 13.97 10.41 6.02
N MET A 231 15.09 9.69 6.02
CA MET A 231 16.04 9.78 4.92
C MET A 231 15.35 9.41 3.60
N ARG A 232 15.48 10.29 2.61
CA ARG A 232 15.20 9.91 1.23
C ARG A 232 16.09 8.72 0.89
N HIS A 233 15.50 7.67 0.34
CA HIS A 233 16.30 6.70 -0.37
C HIS A 233 16.86 7.42 -1.60
N VAL A 234 18.12 7.84 -1.51
CA VAL A 234 18.86 8.33 -2.66
C VAL A 234 19.21 7.09 -3.47
N GLY A 235 18.49 6.89 -4.58
CA GLY A 235 18.92 6.03 -5.65
C GLY A 235 18.31 4.61 -5.66
N TYR A 236 17.13 4.45 -6.23
CA TYR A 236 16.96 3.51 -7.33
C TYR A 236 17.25 4.28 -8.62
N THR A 237 18.47 4.64 -8.85
CA THR A 237 18.96 4.87 -10.21
C THR A 237 19.10 3.47 -10.79
N GLY A 238 18.13 3.06 -11.61
CA GLY A 238 18.30 1.93 -12.49
C GLY A 238 19.36 2.29 -13.52
N ASP A 239 20.59 1.91 -13.27
CA ASP A 239 21.65 1.70 -14.23
C ASP A 239 21.89 0.19 -14.36
#